data_682cfbb0b5d838f3185049eef52441a1
#
_entry.id   682cfbb0b5d838f3185049eef52441a1
#
_cell.length_a   1.000
_cell.length_b   1.000
_cell.length_c   1.000
_cell.angle_alpha   90.00
_cell.angle_beta   90.00
_cell.angle_gamma   90.00
#
_symmetry.space_group_name_H-M   'P 1'
#
loop_
_entity.id
_entity.type
_entity.pdbx_description
1 polymer ?
#
loop_
_entity_poly.entity_id
_entity_poly.type
_entity_poly.pdbx_seq_one_letter_code
_entity_poly.pdbx_strand_id
1 'polypeptide(L)'
;MIHTKELSLKPIINSREGIHLTSYLVNRGDLIHLKKQIRESIDIASEHLSEIMDEEELLRFLAPLNQLFSKPKILKSFKSNIGVFRTRDSFRMISIPIDVEHLCVIATSFHVKPLLRWIQVDKEFLLLGLENDSASLYVGTQSSVRQIDTILFPAKIRKENVNTEIIEWLNEWLYQSVRKNKVPLFIAGEPHLTNPIIKKLRYPRIKKKPIQNIFDRENLKEALTAARFLLQAETKQLLEKSLVEYYWAEDMKLGKKNIFQIARAAVKGKIRKLIVADGIQIFGKLDKFSGGVSINPVHIDHEDDDLLDDLAQTVLASGGEVIVVPRDQIPKGRPILAILKEKSNMNAKEAKMVI
;
A
#
# COMPACT_ATOMS: atom_id res chain seq x y z
N MET A 1 -15.79 -12.59 0.65
CA MET A 1 -14.72 -12.20 -0.30
C MET A 1 -13.81 -11.24 0.48
N ILE A 2 -12.55 -11.58 0.70
CA ILE A 2 -11.58 -10.66 1.31
C ILE A 2 -11.16 -9.71 0.19
N HIS A 3 -11.66 -8.47 0.21
CA HIS A 3 -11.15 -7.43 -0.67
C HIS A 3 -9.78 -7.04 -0.12
N THR A 4 -8.73 -7.28 -0.89
CA THR A 4 -7.40 -6.77 -0.54
C THR A 4 -7.46 -5.24 -0.53
N LYS A 5 -6.75 -4.61 0.39
CA LYS A 5 -6.61 -3.16 0.50
C LYS A 5 -6.28 -2.50 -0.86
N GLU A 6 -5.36 -3.10 -1.61
CA GLU A 6 -4.98 -2.67 -2.95
C GLU A 6 -6.17 -2.52 -3.90
N LEU A 7 -7.13 -3.48 -3.87
CA LEU A 7 -8.33 -3.41 -4.71
C LEU A 7 -9.26 -2.27 -4.30
N SER A 8 -9.34 -1.95 -3.01
CA SER A 8 -10.18 -0.86 -2.51
C SER A 8 -9.61 0.53 -2.83
N LEU A 9 -8.28 0.65 -2.96
CA LEU A 9 -7.59 1.90 -3.25
C LEU A 9 -7.37 2.15 -4.76
N LYS A 10 -7.51 1.13 -5.61
CA LYS A 10 -7.35 1.27 -7.07
C LYS A 10 -8.13 2.44 -7.69
N PRO A 11 -9.40 2.68 -7.34
CA PRO A 11 -10.15 3.81 -7.92
C PRO A 11 -9.54 5.17 -7.59
N ILE A 12 -8.85 5.30 -6.44
CA ILE A 12 -8.14 6.53 -6.06
C ILE A 12 -6.79 6.60 -6.80
N ILE A 13 -6.01 5.52 -6.76
CA ILE A 13 -4.66 5.48 -7.37
C ILE A 13 -4.71 5.67 -8.89
N ASN A 14 -5.78 5.24 -9.54
CA ASN A 14 -5.91 5.29 -11.01
C ASN A 14 -6.73 6.48 -11.53
N SER A 15 -7.23 7.35 -10.64
CA SER A 15 -8.02 8.53 -11.06
C SER A 15 -7.11 9.62 -11.62
N ARG A 16 -7.36 10.08 -12.84
CA ARG A 16 -6.44 10.96 -13.58
C ARG A 16 -7.11 11.97 -14.51
N GLU A 17 -8.39 12.19 -14.38
CA GLU A 17 -9.11 13.12 -15.25
C GLU A 17 -9.83 14.17 -14.41
N GLY A 18 -9.63 15.43 -14.79
CA GLY A 18 -10.26 16.58 -14.14
C GLY A 18 -9.56 17.01 -12.85
N ILE A 19 -10.28 17.77 -12.05
CA ILE A 19 -9.76 18.37 -10.81
C ILE A 19 -9.89 17.38 -9.68
N HIS A 20 -8.77 17.17 -8.97
CA HIS A 20 -8.66 16.31 -7.81
C HIS A 20 -8.24 17.12 -6.58
N LEU A 21 -9.00 17.00 -5.50
CA LEU A 21 -8.58 17.48 -4.19
C LEU A 21 -8.20 16.27 -3.34
N THR A 22 -6.99 16.29 -2.82
CA THR A 22 -6.53 15.35 -1.80
C THR A 22 -6.27 16.11 -0.51
N SER A 23 -6.86 15.68 0.60
CA SER A 23 -6.49 16.17 1.92
C SER A 23 -6.19 15.02 2.86
N TYR A 24 -5.03 15.07 3.51
CA TYR A 24 -4.66 14.17 4.60
C TYR A 24 -4.81 14.90 5.93
N LEU A 25 -5.66 14.36 6.80
CA LEU A 25 -5.97 14.93 8.11
C LEU A 25 -5.32 14.09 9.21
N VAL A 26 -4.55 14.75 10.05
CA VAL A 26 -3.87 14.13 11.21
C VAL A 26 -4.86 14.04 12.36
N ASN A 27 -5.25 12.83 12.73
CA ASN A 27 -6.20 12.56 13.80
C ASN A 27 -5.46 12.24 15.11
N ARG A 28 -5.40 13.21 16.00
CA ARG A 28 -4.86 13.07 17.36
C ARG A 28 -5.93 12.83 18.43
N GLY A 29 -7.16 12.46 18.00
CA GLY A 29 -8.30 12.31 18.91
C GLY A 29 -8.99 13.64 19.27
N ASP A 30 -8.48 14.76 18.78
CA ASP A 30 -9.04 16.10 19.00
C ASP A 30 -9.87 16.57 17.80
N LEU A 31 -11.16 16.74 18.02
CA LEU A 31 -12.09 17.21 16.99
C LEU A 31 -11.85 18.66 16.58
N ILE A 32 -11.37 19.51 17.49
CA ILE A 32 -11.10 20.93 17.21
C ILE A 32 -9.94 21.00 16.22
N HIS A 33 -8.90 20.20 16.45
CA HIS A 33 -7.76 20.11 15.55
C HIS A 33 -8.14 19.60 14.16
N LEU A 34 -8.98 18.55 14.09
CA LEU A 34 -9.50 18.06 12.80
C LEU A 34 -10.33 19.09 12.05
N LYS A 35 -11.21 19.84 12.76
CA LYS A 35 -11.99 20.92 12.16
C LYS A 35 -11.10 22.04 11.61
N LYS A 36 -10.02 22.39 12.34
CA LYS A 36 -9.05 23.38 11.85
C LYS A 36 -8.43 22.94 10.52
N GLN A 37 -7.94 21.70 10.45
CA GLN A 37 -7.37 21.15 9.22
C GLN A 37 -8.37 21.11 8.04
N ILE A 38 -9.65 20.79 8.31
CA ILE A 38 -10.69 20.83 7.27
C ILE A 38 -10.91 22.26 6.79
N ARG A 39 -10.93 23.24 7.70
CA ARG A 39 -11.06 24.65 7.33
C ARG A 39 -9.89 25.09 6.45
N GLU A 40 -8.66 24.78 6.84
CA GLU A 40 -7.46 25.05 6.05
C GLU A 40 -7.55 24.40 4.66
N SER A 41 -8.05 23.17 4.58
CA SER A 41 -8.27 22.50 3.29
C SER A 41 -9.34 23.18 2.42
N ILE A 42 -10.40 23.72 3.02
CA ILE A 42 -11.43 24.47 2.31
C ILE A 42 -10.86 25.79 1.80
N ASP A 43 -10.10 26.50 2.64
CA ASP A 43 -9.52 27.80 2.30
C ASP A 43 -8.50 27.66 1.15
N ILE A 44 -7.59 26.67 1.21
CA ILE A 44 -6.65 26.35 0.13
C ILE A 44 -7.42 25.99 -1.16
N ALA A 45 -8.43 25.14 -1.06
CA ALA A 45 -9.20 24.73 -2.23
C ALA A 45 -10.00 25.91 -2.83
N SER A 46 -10.55 26.79 -2.00
CA SER A 46 -11.26 27.98 -2.47
C SER A 46 -10.32 28.94 -3.21
N GLU A 47 -9.12 29.17 -2.69
CA GLU A 47 -8.11 30.01 -3.31
C GLU A 47 -7.74 29.50 -4.71
N HIS A 48 -7.33 28.23 -4.82
CA HIS A 48 -6.89 27.65 -6.09
C HIS A 48 -8.01 27.44 -7.11
N LEU A 49 -9.23 27.14 -6.66
CA LEU A 49 -10.33 26.81 -7.58
C LEU A 49 -11.17 28.02 -8.00
N SER A 50 -11.12 29.14 -7.27
CA SER A 50 -11.86 30.38 -7.64
C SER A 50 -11.42 30.97 -8.97
N GLU A 51 -10.21 30.65 -9.43
CA GLU A 51 -9.70 31.10 -10.74
C GLU A 51 -10.23 30.29 -11.92
N ILE A 52 -10.75 29.07 -11.68
CA ILE A 52 -11.09 28.09 -12.73
C ILE A 52 -12.51 27.55 -12.63
N MET A 53 -13.24 27.87 -11.58
CA MET A 53 -14.64 27.50 -11.36
C MET A 53 -15.47 28.71 -11.09
N ASP A 54 -16.69 28.74 -11.60
CA ASP A 54 -17.68 29.75 -11.19
C ASP A 54 -18.11 29.48 -9.71
N GLU A 55 -18.76 30.47 -9.12
CA GLU A 55 -19.16 30.45 -7.72
C GLU A 55 -20.08 29.25 -7.39
N GLU A 56 -21.01 28.92 -8.28
CA GLU A 56 -21.94 27.80 -8.06
C GLU A 56 -21.22 26.45 -8.15
N GLU A 57 -20.31 26.31 -9.09
CA GLU A 57 -19.49 25.08 -9.25
C GLU A 57 -18.56 24.90 -8.06
N LEU A 58 -17.90 25.96 -7.60
CA LEU A 58 -17.03 25.96 -6.43
C LEU A 58 -17.80 25.56 -5.16
N LEU A 59 -18.96 26.14 -4.94
CA LEU A 59 -19.83 25.79 -3.81
C LEU A 59 -20.24 24.32 -3.85
N ARG A 60 -20.60 23.79 -5.02
CA ARG A 60 -20.93 22.36 -5.20
C ARG A 60 -19.73 21.45 -4.97
N PHE A 61 -18.56 21.86 -5.44
CA PHE A 61 -17.33 21.09 -5.25
C PHE A 61 -16.95 21.01 -3.77
N LEU A 62 -17.01 22.12 -3.04
CA LEU A 62 -16.65 22.21 -1.63
C LEU A 62 -17.76 21.76 -0.66
N ALA A 63 -19.00 21.55 -1.12
CA ALA A 63 -20.12 21.20 -0.27
C ALA A 63 -19.84 20.00 0.67
N PRO A 64 -19.23 18.90 0.23
CA PRO A 64 -18.94 17.77 1.13
C PRO A 64 -17.95 18.13 2.26
N LEU A 65 -16.93 18.97 1.98
CA LEU A 65 -15.97 19.42 3.00
C LEU A 65 -16.65 20.38 3.99
N ASN A 66 -17.48 21.32 3.49
CA ASN A 66 -18.29 22.21 4.32
C ASN A 66 -19.27 21.42 5.21
N GLN A 67 -19.83 20.32 4.71
CA GLN A 67 -20.68 19.43 5.50
C GLN A 67 -19.88 18.73 6.61
N LEU A 68 -18.65 18.27 6.35
CA LEU A 68 -17.78 17.70 7.36
C LEU A 68 -17.43 18.71 8.46
N PHE A 69 -17.15 19.95 8.07
CA PHE A 69 -16.87 21.04 9.00
C PHE A 69 -18.07 21.35 9.89
N SER A 70 -19.27 21.40 9.31
CA SER A 70 -20.52 21.74 10.01
C SER A 70 -21.07 20.59 10.86
N LYS A 71 -20.94 19.33 10.39
CA LYS A 71 -21.46 18.11 11.03
C LYS A 71 -20.34 17.11 11.35
N PRO A 72 -19.43 17.42 12.26
CA PRO A 72 -18.20 16.64 12.45
C PRO A 72 -18.42 15.29 13.16
N LYS A 73 -19.67 14.87 13.43
CA LYS A 73 -19.95 13.58 14.10
C LYS A 73 -19.33 12.39 13.37
N ILE A 74 -19.30 12.44 12.03
CA ILE A 74 -18.73 11.38 11.21
C ILE A 74 -17.22 11.22 11.46
N LEU A 75 -16.52 12.30 11.80
CA LEU A 75 -15.08 12.27 12.08
C LEU A 75 -14.75 11.50 13.36
N LYS A 76 -15.69 11.43 14.31
CA LYS A 76 -15.52 10.67 15.55
C LYS A 76 -15.46 9.15 15.33
N SER A 77 -15.94 8.66 14.18
CA SER A 77 -15.85 7.24 13.84
C SER A 77 -14.45 6.80 13.41
N PHE A 78 -13.60 7.74 13.00
CA PHE A 78 -12.23 7.46 12.59
C PHE A 78 -11.30 7.42 13.81
N LYS A 79 -10.61 6.29 13.97
CA LYS A 79 -9.63 6.08 15.05
C LYS A 79 -8.18 6.31 14.60
N SER A 80 -7.97 6.62 13.34
CA SER A 80 -6.67 6.85 12.71
C SER A 80 -6.72 8.11 11.85
N ASN A 81 -5.62 8.47 11.21
CA ASN A 81 -5.58 9.56 10.25
C ASN A 81 -6.59 9.34 9.12
N ILE A 82 -6.97 10.40 8.42
CA ILE A 82 -8.05 10.37 7.44
C ILE A 82 -7.53 10.91 6.11
N GLY A 83 -7.71 10.14 5.03
CA GLY A 83 -7.57 10.64 3.68
C GLY A 83 -8.93 11.07 3.12
N VAL A 84 -9.00 12.27 2.59
CA VAL A 84 -10.16 12.85 1.91
C VAL A 84 -9.81 13.02 0.44
N PHE A 85 -10.63 12.46 -0.44
CA PHE A 85 -10.43 12.43 -1.88
C PHE A 85 -11.70 12.95 -2.57
N ARG A 86 -11.58 14.06 -3.30
CA ARG A 86 -12.70 14.73 -3.97
C ARG A 86 -12.39 14.96 -5.45
N THR A 87 -13.32 14.56 -6.32
CA THR A 87 -13.43 14.99 -7.72
C THR A 87 -14.80 15.66 -7.90
N ARG A 88 -15.13 16.17 -9.09
CA ARG A 88 -16.47 16.69 -9.35
C ARG A 88 -17.57 15.69 -8.99
N ASP A 89 -17.36 14.41 -9.30
CA ASP A 89 -18.38 13.37 -9.23
C ASP A 89 -18.24 12.45 -8.01
N SER A 90 -17.16 12.52 -7.28
CA SER A 90 -16.89 11.60 -6.17
C SER A 90 -16.36 12.29 -4.93
N PHE A 91 -16.76 11.77 -3.79
CA PHE A 91 -16.22 12.15 -2.49
C PHE A 91 -15.97 10.88 -1.67
N ARG A 92 -14.74 10.69 -1.23
CA ARG A 92 -14.35 9.50 -0.46
C ARG A 92 -13.53 9.90 0.74
N MET A 93 -13.80 9.22 1.85
CA MET A 93 -13.00 9.29 3.07
C MET A 93 -12.52 7.89 3.43
N ILE A 94 -11.24 7.78 3.73
CA ILE A 94 -10.64 6.51 4.14
C ILE A 94 -9.82 6.68 5.42
N SER A 95 -9.83 5.63 6.24
CA SER A 95 -9.01 5.54 7.44
C SER A 95 -7.59 5.15 7.05
N ILE A 96 -6.58 5.93 7.47
CA ILE A 96 -5.17 5.71 7.14
C ILE A 96 -4.39 5.46 8.44
N PRO A 97 -4.08 4.20 8.76
CA PRO A 97 -3.47 3.83 10.04
C PRO A 97 -1.93 3.91 10.03
N ILE A 98 -1.38 4.80 9.24
CA ILE A 98 0.04 5.15 9.24
C ILE A 98 0.18 6.64 9.51
N ASP A 99 1.37 7.07 9.92
CA ASP A 99 1.65 8.49 10.10
C ASP A 99 1.59 9.21 8.76
N VAL A 100 0.91 10.34 8.74
CA VAL A 100 0.84 11.28 7.62
C VAL A 100 1.01 12.69 8.15
N GLU A 101 1.46 13.60 7.30
CA GLU A 101 1.44 15.03 7.57
C GLU A 101 0.12 15.61 7.07
N HIS A 102 -0.33 16.72 7.72
CA HIS A 102 -1.48 17.46 7.18
C HIS A 102 -1.08 18.06 5.83
N LEU A 103 -1.88 17.77 4.82
CA LEU A 103 -1.66 18.22 3.45
C LEU A 103 -3.00 18.43 2.76
N CYS A 104 -3.11 19.52 2.00
CA CYS A 104 -4.18 19.71 1.02
C CYS A 104 -3.55 20.05 -0.33
N VAL A 105 -3.90 19.28 -1.36
CA VAL A 105 -3.40 19.45 -2.73
C VAL A 105 -4.57 19.47 -3.69
N ILE A 106 -4.57 20.44 -4.61
CA ILE A 106 -5.42 20.49 -5.78
C ILE A 106 -4.53 20.20 -6.99
N ALA A 107 -4.89 19.19 -7.79
CA ALA A 107 -4.05 18.71 -8.88
C ALA A 107 -4.87 18.00 -9.96
N THR A 108 -4.23 17.53 -11.01
CA THR A 108 -4.88 16.75 -12.09
C THR A 108 -5.03 15.26 -11.75
N SER A 109 -4.43 14.84 -10.64
CA SER A 109 -4.55 13.49 -10.07
C SER A 109 -4.56 13.53 -8.54
N PHE A 110 -4.97 12.44 -7.88
CA PHE A 110 -4.85 12.37 -6.41
C PHE A 110 -3.40 12.20 -5.98
N HIS A 111 -3.02 12.86 -4.89
CA HIS A 111 -1.73 12.64 -4.22
C HIS A 111 -1.75 11.29 -3.50
N VAL A 112 -1.08 10.28 -4.07
CA VAL A 112 -1.21 8.87 -3.64
C VAL A 112 0.01 8.29 -2.92
N LYS A 113 1.14 9.01 -2.82
CA LYS A 113 2.34 8.50 -2.13
C LYS A 113 2.07 7.95 -0.73
N PRO A 114 1.29 8.63 0.16
CA PRO A 114 0.94 8.07 1.46
C PRO A 114 0.14 6.77 1.37
N LEU A 115 -0.72 6.62 0.36
CA LEU A 115 -1.46 5.36 0.12
C LEU A 115 -0.53 4.24 -0.33
N LEU A 116 0.43 4.53 -1.21
CA LEU A 116 1.42 3.56 -1.67
C LEU A 116 2.31 3.10 -0.50
N ARG A 117 2.74 4.04 0.36
CA ARG A 117 3.44 3.71 1.60
C ARG A 117 2.58 2.84 2.51
N TRP A 118 1.32 3.18 2.70
CA TRP A 118 0.40 2.38 3.50
C TRP A 118 0.27 0.94 2.98
N ILE A 119 0.04 0.75 1.68
CA ILE A 119 -0.02 -0.59 1.06
C ILE A 119 1.29 -1.36 1.31
N GLN A 120 2.43 -0.67 1.25
CA GLN A 120 3.75 -1.27 1.40
C GLN A 120 4.03 -1.74 2.82
N VAL A 121 3.66 -0.96 3.85
CA VAL A 121 4.02 -1.24 5.25
C VAL A 121 2.95 -2.01 6.03
N ASP A 122 1.69 -1.85 5.67
CA ASP A 122 0.55 -2.47 6.36
C ASP A 122 -0.03 -3.64 5.55
N LYS A 123 0.85 -4.60 5.20
CA LYS A 123 0.49 -5.79 4.42
C LYS A 123 -0.44 -6.70 5.20
N GLU A 124 -1.41 -7.26 4.47
CA GLU A 124 -2.27 -8.32 5.00
C GLU A 124 -1.52 -9.63 5.17
N PHE A 125 -1.87 -10.37 6.20
CA PHE A 125 -1.42 -11.74 6.45
C PHE A 125 -2.54 -12.58 7.04
N LEU A 126 -2.41 -13.89 6.93
CA LEU A 126 -3.22 -14.87 7.64
C LEU A 126 -2.45 -15.39 8.85
N LEU A 127 -3.16 -15.60 9.95
CA LEU A 127 -2.67 -16.30 11.12
C LEU A 127 -3.57 -17.51 11.38
N LEU A 128 -3.01 -18.69 11.30
CA LEU A 128 -3.63 -19.95 11.69
C LEU A 128 -3.16 -20.31 13.09
N GLY A 129 -4.05 -20.16 14.05
CA GLY A 129 -3.84 -20.60 15.43
C GLY A 129 -4.29 -22.04 15.61
N LEU A 130 -3.43 -22.87 16.18
CA LEU A 130 -3.67 -24.30 16.37
C LEU A 130 -3.73 -24.61 17.87
N GLU A 131 -4.85 -25.20 18.28
CA GLU A 131 -5.10 -25.79 19.57
C GLU A 131 -5.22 -27.31 19.43
N ASN A 132 -5.25 -28.05 20.55
CA ASN A 132 -5.32 -29.53 20.51
C ASN A 132 -6.63 -30.09 19.93
N ASP A 133 -7.67 -29.30 19.89
CA ASP A 133 -9.02 -29.69 19.45
C ASP A 133 -9.63 -28.75 18.40
N SER A 134 -8.91 -27.70 18.04
CA SER A 134 -9.44 -26.69 17.14
C SER A 134 -8.35 -25.98 16.33
N ALA A 135 -8.79 -25.29 15.27
CA ALA A 135 -7.98 -24.32 14.54
C ALA A 135 -8.79 -23.07 14.27
N SER A 136 -8.18 -21.92 14.51
CA SER A 136 -8.78 -20.61 14.28
C SER A 136 -8.00 -19.82 13.24
N LEU A 137 -8.69 -19.26 12.26
CA LEU A 137 -8.10 -18.49 11.16
C LEU A 137 -8.43 -17.00 11.30
N TYR A 138 -7.40 -16.19 11.26
CA TYR A 138 -7.48 -14.75 11.33
C TYR A 138 -6.87 -14.11 10.09
N VAL A 139 -7.43 -12.97 9.67
CA VAL A 139 -6.76 -12.02 8.78
C VAL A 139 -6.30 -10.84 9.62
N GLY A 140 -5.04 -10.49 9.49
CA GLY A 140 -4.42 -9.39 10.21
C GLY A 140 -3.68 -8.43 9.28
N THR A 141 -3.51 -7.19 9.76
CA THR A 141 -2.60 -6.19 9.25
C THR A 141 -1.78 -5.63 10.40
N GLN A 142 -0.92 -4.63 10.18
CA GLN A 142 -0.23 -3.95 11.28
C GLN A 142 -1.22 -3.29 12.27
N SER A 143 -2.36 -2.82 11.76
CA SER A 143 -3.32 -1.99 12.50
C SER A 143 -4.61 -2.71 12.88
N SER A 144 -4.91 -3.85 12.29
CA SER A 144 -6.21 -4.54 12.48
C SER A 144 -6.07 -6.05 12.55
N VAL A 145 -7.12 -6.69 13.08
CA VAL A 145 -7.29 -8.15 13.06
C VAL A 145 -8.78 -8.47 13.00
N ARG A 146 -9.10 -9.52 12.26
CA ARG A 146 -10.45 -10.08 12.18
C ARG A 146 -10.38 -11.58 12.09
N GLN A 147 -11.15 -12.26 12.90
CA GLN A 147 -11.34 -13.70 12.79
C GLN A 147 -12.17 -14.01 11.54
N ILE A 148 -11.70 -14.95 10.75
CA ILE A 148 -12.38 -15.41 9.53
C ILE A 148 -13.30 -16.57 9.89
N ASP A 149 -12.71 -17.59 10.55
CA ASP A 149 -13.41 -18.84 10.83
C ASP A 149 -12.72 -19.61 11.96
N THR A 150 -13.43 -20.58 12.53
CA THR A 150 -12.89 -21.55 13.50
C THR A 150 -13.49 -22.90 13.22
N ILE A 151 -12.68 -23.93 13.29
CA ILE A 151 -13.12 -25.32 13.17
C ILE A 151 -12.68 -26.15 14.36
N LEU A 152 -13.49 -27.15 14.70
CA LEU A 152 -13.16 -28.17 15.69
C LEU A 152 -12.61 -29.40 14.97
N PHE A 153 -11.57 -29.98 15.52
CA PHE A 153 -11.05 -31.24 14.98
C PHE A 153 -11.99 -32.41 15.32
N PRO A 154 -12.10 -33.39 14.41
CA PRO A 154 -12.96 -34.58 14.64
C PRO A 154 -12.54 -35.41 15.87
N ALA A 155 -11.25 -35.34 16.23
CA ALA A 155 -10.70 -35.93 17.44
C ALA A 155 -9.59 -35.05 17.99
N LYS A 156 -9.45 -35.01 19.34
CA LYS A 156 -8.35 -34.29 19.99
C LYS A 156 -7.00 -34.83 19.51
N ILE A 157 -6.15 -33.91 19.05
CA ILE A 157 -4.76 -34.25 18.75
C ILE A 157 -4.05 -34.53 20.07
N ARG A 158 -3.70 -35.79 20.32
CA ARG A 158 -2.85 -36.15 21.43
C ARG A 158 -1.38 -35.90 21.05
N LYS A 159 -0.52 -35.62 22.05
CA LYS A 159 0.87 -35.13 21.89
C LYS A 159 1.76 -35.84 20.86
N GLU A 160 1.37 -36.98 20.30
CA GLU A 160 2.20 -37.78 19.42
C GLU A 160 1.72 -38.01 18.01
N ASN A 161 0.50 -37.58 17.62
CA ASN A 161 -0.03 -37.90 16.29
C ASN A 161 -0.94 -36.80 15.71
N VAL A 162 -0.34 -35.87 14.96
CA VAL A 162 -1.10 -35.12 13.95
C VAL A 162 -1.36 -36.09 12.79
N ASN A 163 -2.57 -36.66 12.78
CA ASN A 163 -3.03 -37.61 11.76
C ASN A 163 -3.07 -36.94 10.37
N THR A 164 -2.80 -37.70 9.32
CA THR A 164 -2.89 -37.24 7.93
C THR A 164 -4.30 -36.75 7.58
N GLU A 165 -5.35 -37.33 8.15
CA GLU A 165 -6.73 -36.90 7.97
C GLU A 165 -6.97 -35.46 8.45
N ILE A 166 -6.42 -35.07 9.59
CA ILE A 166 -6.53 -33.69 10.11
C ILE A 166 -5.86 -32.71 9.17
N ILE A 167 -4.72 -33.10 8.59
CA ILE A 167 -4.00 -32.23 7.64
C ILE A 167 -4.77 -32.06 6.32
N GLU A 168 -5.34 -33.13 5.78
CA GLU A 168 -6.18 -33.05 4.58
C GLU A 168 -7.43 -32.21 4.85
N TRP A 169 -8.03 -32.37 6.01
CA TRP A 169 -9.18 -31.59 6.43
C TRP A 169 -8.85 -30.08 6.60
N LEU A 170 -7.69 -29.76 7.20
CA LEU A 170 -7.18 -28.40 7.27
C LEU A 170 -6.91 -27.80 5.88
N ASN A 171 -6.36 -28.58 4.95
CA ASN A 171 -6.11 -28.14 3.59
C ASN A 171 -7.43 -27.77 2.87
N GLU A 172 -8.45 -28.62 2.99
CA GLU A 172 -9.76 -28.36 2.38
C GLU A 172 -10.43 -27.13 3.01
N TRP A 173 -10.43 -27.05 4.34
CA TRP A 173 -10.99 -25.90 5.04
C TRP A 173 -10.30 -24.58 4.69
N LEU A 174 -8.96 -24.57 4.67
CA LEU A 174 -8.20 -23.38 4.25
C LEU A 174 -8.52 -23.01 2.79
N TYR A 175 -8.60 -24.01 1.91
CA TYR A 175 -8.95 -23.76 0.52
C TYR A 175 -10.32 -23.10 0.39
N GLN A 176 -11.32 -23.55 1.13
CA GLN A 176 -12.66 -22.98 1.13
C GLN A 176 -12.70 -21.58 1.76
N SER A 177 -12.00 -21.38 2.88
CA SER A 177 -12.00 -20.13 3.63
C SER A 177 -11.26 -18.99 2.91
N VAL A 178 -10.20 -19.32 2.13
CA VAL A 178 -9.29 -18.31 1.55
C VAL A 178 -8.98 -18.50 0.06
N ARG A 179 -9.91 -19.07 -0.69
CA ARG A 179 -9.81 -19.51 -2.11
C ARG A 179 -8.99 -18.65 -3.08
N LYS A 180 -8.86 -17.35 -2.85
CA LYS A 180 -8.17 -16.41 -3.75
C LYS A 180 -7.07 -15.59 -3.07
N ASN A 181 -6.81 -15.83 -1.78
CA ASN A 181 -5.82 -15.05 -1.06
C ASN A 181 -4.41 -15.58 -1.29
N LYS A 182 -3.55 -14.69 -1.77
CA LYS A 182 -2.11 -14.95 -1.92
C LYS A 182 -1.28 -14.22 -0.86
N VAL A 183 -1.87 -13.96 0.31
CA VAL A 183 -1.16 -13.29 1.42
C VAL A 183 -0.33 -14.30 2.24
N PRO A 184 0.72 -13.88 2.94
CA PRO A 184 1.50 -14.77 3.81
C PRO A 184 0.64 -15.43 4.87
N LEU A 185 0.85 -16.74 5.11
CA LEU A 185 0.20 -17.49 6.18
C LEU A 185 1.23 -17.81 7.26
N PHE A 186 1.01 -17.29 8.46
CA PHE A 186 1.71 -17.65 9.68
C PHE A 186 0.94 -18.74 10.42
N ILE A 187 1.66 -19.64 11.09
CA ILE A 187 1.07 -20.67 11.94
C ILE A 187 1.57 -20.45 13.36
N ALA A 188 0.66 -20.42 14.31
CA ALA A 188 0.92 -20.30 15.73
C ALA A 188 0.37 -21.50 16.49
N GLY A 189 1.09 -21.95 17.51
CA GLY A 189 0.73 -23.08 18.34
C GLY A 189 1.93 -23.86 18.83
N GLU A 190 1.69 -24.88 19.61
CA GLU A 190 2.73 -25.73 20.16
C GLU A 190 3.51 -26.48 19.06
N PRO A 191 4.82 -26.76 19.27
CA PRO A 191 5.67 -27.39 18.26
C PRO A 191 5.16 -28.76 17.77
N HIS A 192 4.52 -29.53 18.62
CA HIS A 192 3.96 -30.84 18.25
C HIS A 192 2.79 -30.74 17.26
N LEU A 193 2.05 -29.61 17.23
CA LEU A 193 0.99 -29.31 16.27
C LEU A 193 1.56 -28.65 15.00
N THR A 194 2.37 -27.61 15.19
CA THR A 194 2.80 -26.74 14.08
C THR A 194 3.78 -27.43 13.13
N ASN A 195 4.77 -28.19 13.67
CA ASN A 195 5.83 -28.78 12.86
C ASN A 195 5.33 -29.80 11.80
N PRO A 196 4.44 -30.76 12.13
CA PRO A 196 3.92 -31.70 11.13
C PRO A 196 2.96 -31.01 10.15
N ILE A 197 2.17 -30.02 10.60
CA ILE A 197 1.20 -29.32 9.78
C ILE A 197 1.93 -28.47 8.73
N ILE A 198 2.93 -27.67 9.11
CA ILE A 198 3.70 -26.83 8.19
C ILE A 198 4.30 -27.61 7.02
N LYS A 199 4.76 -28.83 7.28
CA LYS A 199 5.40 -29.69 6.26
C LYS A 199 4.41 -30.19 5.21
N LYS A 200 3.15 -30.35 5.55
CA LYS A 200 2.13 -31.00 4.70
C LYS A 200 1.00 -30.07 4.25
N LEU A 201 0.95 -28.84 4.77
CA LEU A 201 -0.06 -27.86 4.39
C LEU A 201 0.19 -27.31 2.98
N ARG A 202 -0.88 -27.30 2.13
CA ARG A 202 -0.77 -26.95 0.71
C ARG A 202 -1.08 -25.48 0.41
N TYR A 203 -0.76 -24.57 1.36
CA TYR A 203 -0.94 -23.16 1.12
C TYR A 203 0.30 -22.55 0.45
N PRO A 204 0.19 -21.79 -0.67
CA PRO A 204 1.36 -21.41 -1.49
C PRO A 204 2.32 -20.43 -0.81
N ARG A 205 1.87 -19.65 0.18
CA ARG A 205 2.68 -18.63 0.86
C ARG A 205 2.79 -18.87 2.37
N ILE A 206 2.90 -20.14 2.75
CA ILE A 206 3.13 -20.53 4.15
C ILE A 206 4.50 -20.08 4.62
N LYS A 207 4.57 -19.49 5.81
CA LYS A 207 5.83 -19.20 6.50
C LYS A 207 6.34 -20.45 7.18
N LYS A 208 7.54 -20.89 6.77
CA LYS A 208 8.12 -22.16 7.25
C LYS A 208 8.50 -22.14 8.73
N LYS A 209 8.72 -20.94 9.31
CA LYS A 209 9.04 -20.79 10.75
C LYS A 209 7.74 -20.53 11.50
N PRO A 210 7.28 -21.45 12.37
CA PRO A 210 6.09 -21.25 13.17
C PRO A 210 6.32 -20.19 14.26
N ILE A 211 5.24 -19.59 14.71
CA ILE A 211 5.21 -18.80 15.95
C ILE A 211 4.99 -19.80 17.07
N GLN A 212 6.09 -20.15 17.77
CA GLN A 212 6.10 -21.17 18.80
C GLN A 212 5.60 -20.57 20.13
N ASN A 213 4.31 -20.63 20.36
CA ASN A 213 3.66 -20.31 21.62
C ASN A 213 2.45 -21.21 21.80
N ILE A 214 2.01 -21.41 23.04
CA ILE A 214 0.66 -21.93 23.29
C ILE A 214 -0.30 -20.94 22.63
N PHE A 215 -1.07 -21.41 21.66
CA PHE A 215 -2.08 -20.59 21.02
C PHE A 215 -3.42 -20.85 21.71
N ASP A 216 -3.98 -19.81 22.26
CA ASP A 216 -5.34 -19.75 22.79
C ASP A 216 -5.91 -18.33 22.57
N ARG A 217 -7.14 -18.09 22.95
CA ARG A 217 -7.76 -16.76 22.80
C ARG A 217 -7.06 -15.69 23.63
N GLU A 218 -6.43 -16.03 24.74
CA GLU A 218 -5.74 -15.10 25.63
C GLU A 218 -4.40 -14.69 25.01
N ASN A 219 -3.69 -15.60 24.36
CA ASN A 219 -2.37 -15.40 23.73
C ASN A 219 -2.43 -14.95 22.26
N LEU A 220 -3.62 -14.77 21.69
CA LEU A 220 -3.79 -14.27 20.30
C LEU A 220 -3.00 -12.96 20.05
N LYS A 221 -2.99 -12.06 21.02
CA LYS A 221 -2.27 -10.77 20.92
C LYS A 221 -0.78 -10.96 20.73
N GLU A 222 -0.18 -11.92 21.42
CA GLU A 222 1.25 -12.25 21.30
C GLU A 222 1.59 -12.85 19.95
N ALA A 223 0.78 -13.78 19.47
CA ALA A 223 0.94 -14.39 18.16
C ALA A 223 0.80 -13.35 17.03
N LEU A 224 -0.15 -12.43 17.12
CA LEU A 224 -0.31 -11.32 16.18
C LEU A 224 0.89 -10.38 16.23
N THR A 225 1.41 -10.05 17.41
CA THR A 225 2.60 -9.19 17.58
C THR A 225 3.83 -9.83 16.93
N ALA A 226 4.03 -11.14 17.13
CA ALA A 226 5.11 -11.88 16.49
C ALA A 226 4.97 -11.92 14.96
N ALA A 227 3.76 -12.16 14.42
CA ALA A 227 3.50 -12.16 12.99
C ALA A 227 3.78 -10.78 12.37
N ARG A 228 3.32 -9.71 13.03
CA ARG A 228 3.56 -8.32 12.61
C ARG A 228 5.04 -7.96 12.58
N PHE A 229 5.77 -8.32 13.63
CA PHE A 229 7.21 -8.10 13.71
C PHE A 229 7.96 -8.79 12.57
N LEU A 230 7.66 -10.06 12.29
CA LEU A 230 8.26 -10.80 11.18
C LEU A 230 7.94 -10.12 9.82
N LEU A 231 6.72 -9.64 9.64
CA LEU A 231 6.31 -8.97 8.41
C LEU A 231 7.01 -7.61 8.23
N GLN A 232 7.19 -6.85 9.31
CA GLN A 232 7.95 -5.60 9.30
C GLN A 232 9.42 -5.84 8.92
N ALA A 233 10.06 -6.85 9.51
CA ALA A 233 11.43 -7.23 9.18
C ALA A 233 11.57 -7.58 7.68
N GLU A 234 10.62 -8.34 7.12
CA GLU A 234 10.60 -8.65 5.68
C GLU A 234 10.42 -7.40 4.81
N THR A 235 9.57 -6.46 5.23
CA THR A 235 9.38 -5.21 4.51
C THR A 235 10.65 -4.37 4.51
N LYS A 236 11.31 -4.24 5.66
CA LYS A 236 12.59 -3.55 5.76
C LYS A 236 13.66 -4.18 4.85
N GLN A 237 13.80 -5.51 4.87
CA GLN A 237 14.71 -6.23 3.97
C GLN A 237 14.38 -6.00 2.49
N LEU A 238 13.10 -5.89 2.13
CA LEU A 238 12.70 -5.60 0.75
C LEU A 238 13.16 -4.22 0.31
N LEU A 239 13.06 -3.22 1.18
CA LEU A 239 13.54 -1.86 0.91
C LEU A 239 15.06 -1.84 0.73
N GLU A 240 15.80 -2.45 1.66
CA GLU A 240 17.25 -2.58 1.60
C GLU A 240 17.72 -3.28 0.31
N LYS A 241 17.09 -4.40 -0.04
CA LYS A 241 17.36 -5.13 -1.29
C LYS A 241 17.09 -4.28 -2.53
N SER A 242 16.07 -3.44 -2.52
CA SER A 242 15.74 -2.58 -3.65
C SER A 242 16.78 -1.48 -3.86
N LEU A 243 17.36 -0.97 -2.78
CA LEU A 243 18.49 -0.03 -2.88
C LEU A 243 19.76 -0.70 -3.39
N VAL A 244 20.09 -1.90 -2.90
CA VAL A 244 21.21 -2.69 -3.40
C VAL A 244 21.03 -3.00 -4.89
N GLU A 245 19.82 -3.41 -5.28
CA GLU A 245 19.47 -3.66 -6.69
C GLU A 245 19.64 -2.43 -7.57
N TYR A 246 19.32 -1.23 -7.04
CA TYR A 246 19.55 0.03 -7.74
C TYR A 246 21.05 0.27 -8.00
N TYR A 247 21.93 0.04 -7.03
CA TYR A 247 23.37 0.22 -7.22
C TYR A 247 23.92 -0.70 -8.31
N TRP A 248 23.51 -1.96 -8.30
CA TRP A 248 23.91 -2.90 -9.37
C TRP A 248 23.38 -2.47 -10.73
N ALA A 249 22.14 -1.97 -10.78
CA ALA A 249 21.59 -1.42 -12.02
C ALA A 249 22.31 -0.13 -12.47
N GLU A 250 22.79 0.70 -11.54
CA GLU A 250 23.60 1.89 -11.89
C GLU A 250 24.91 1.50 -12.56
N ASP A 251 25.61 0.49 -12.05
CA ASP A 251 26.84 -0.05 -12.65
C ASP A 251 26.58 -0.62 -14.07
N MET A 252 25.43 -1.24 -14.27
CA MET A 252 24.98 -1.75 -15.59
C MET A 252 24.38 -0.66 -16.50
N LYS A 253 24.44 0.64 -16.14
CA LYS A 253 23.83 1.77 -16.85
C LYS A 253 22.30 1.71 -16.96
N LEU A 254 21.65 0.81 -16.24
CA LEU A 254 20.19 0.67 -16.13
C LEU A 254 19.62 1.53 -14.99
N GLY A 255 20.42 1.95 -14.02
CA GLY A 255 20.04 2.86 -12.95
C GLY A 255 19.93 4.30 -13.45
N LYS A 256 18.86 5.00 -13.07
CA LYS A 256 18.64 6.41 -13.38
C LYS A 256 18.34 7.18 -12.09
N LYS A 257 18.86 8.41 -12.02
CA LYS A 257 18.76 9.30 -10.86
C LYS A 257 18.35 10.74 -11.21
N ASN A 258 18.33 11.04 -12.49
CA ASN A 258 17.92 12.35 -12.99
C ASN A 258 16.42 12.29 -13.33
N ILE A 259 15.61 13.18 -12.73
CA ILE A 259 14.16 13.18 -12.88
C ILE A 259 13.71 13.33 -14.34
N PHE A 260 14.40 14.12 -15.17
CA PHE A 260 14.10 14.29 -16.60
C PHE A 260 14.30 13.00 -17.39
N GLN A 261 15.34 12.22 -17.05
CA GLN A 261 15.59 10.92 -17.69
C GLN A 261 14.57 9.88 -17.22
N ILE A 262 14.21 9.94 -15.93
CA ILE A 262 13.22 9.05 -15.32
C ILE A 262 11.86 9.31 -15.94
N ALA A 263 11.45 10.58 -16.09
CA ALA A 263 10.18 10.97 -16.69
C ALA A 263 10.03 10.43 -18.12
N ARG A 264 11.06 10.65 -18.97
CA ARG A 264 11.08 10.11 -20.34
C ARG A 264 11.04 8.58 -20.39
N ALA A 265 11.63 7.91 -19.41
CA ALA A 265 11.58 6.45 -19.33
C ALA A 265 10.23 5.95 -18.79
N ALA A 266 9.61 6.67 -17.86
CA ALA A 266 8.31 6.35 -17.27
C ALA A 266 7.20 6.36 -18.32
N VAL A 267 7.05 7.45 -19.07
CA VAL A 267 6.01 7.56 -20.12
C VAL A 267 6.19 6.53 -21.26
N LYS A 268 7.42 6.06 -21.48
CA LYS A 268 7.71 4.98 -22.43
C LYS A 268 7.56 3.58 -21.84
N GLY A 269 7.08 3.44 -20.59
CA GLY A 269 6.89 2.16 -19.90
C GLY A 269 8.19 1.37 -19.69
N LYS A 270 9.36 2.04 -19.70
CA LYS A 270 10.68 1.41 -19.61
C LYS A 270 11.20 1.23 -18.18
N ILE A 271 10.46 1.70 -17.17
CA ILE A 271 10.85 1.54 -15.76
C ILE A 271 10.33 0.22 -15.24
N ARG A 272 11.24 -0.59 -14.68
CA ARG A 272 10.92 -1.82 -13.96
C ARG A 272 10.59 -1.53 -12.50
N LYS A 273 11.41 -0.68 -11.86
CA LYS A 273 11.27 -0.30 -10.45
C LYS A 273 11.57 1.18 -10.27
N LEU A 274 10.69 1.87 -9.57
CA LEU A 274 10.85 3.26 -9.15
C LEU A 274 10.94 3.33 -7.63
N ILE A 275 11.94 4.01 -7.11
CA ILE A 275 12.12 4.27 -5.68
C ILE A 275 11.92 5.76 -5.47
N VAL A 276 10.94 6.12 -4.63
CA VAL A 276 10.51 7.50 -4.40
C VAL A 276 10.67 7.86 -2.93
N ALA A 277 11.19 9.04 -2.66
CA ALA A 277 11.27 9.57 -1.30
C ALA A 277 9.89 9.93 -0.76
N ASP A 278 9.63 9.48 0.49
CA ASP A 278 8.52 9.99 1.28
C ASP A 278 8.85 11.38 1.83
N GLY A 279 7.82 12.20 2.06
CA GLY A 279 7.97 13.55 2.62
C GLY A 279 8.68 14.58 1.73
N ILE A 280 8.89 14.29 0.43
CA ILE A 280 9.38 15.24 -0.56
C ILE A 280 8.30 15.47 -1.61
N GLN A 281 8.08 16.72 -1.97
CA GLN A 281 7.24 17.14 -3.10
C GLN A 281 8.10 17.94 -4.08
N ILE A 282 7.91 17.70 -5.37
CA ILE A 282 8.51 18.47 -6.45
C ILE A 282 7.37 18.91 -7.35
N PHE A 283 7.00 20.17 -7.26
CA PHE A 283 5.90 20.71 -8.04
C PHE A 283 6.30 20.95 -9.49
N GLY A 284 5.37 20.69 -10.40
CA GLY A 284 5.57 20.93 -11.82
C GLY A 284 4.63 20.13 -12.69
N LYS A 285 4.89 20.13 -13.98
CA LYS A 285 4.03 19.47 -14.98
C LYS A 285 4.80 18.37 -15.70
N LEU A 286 4.16 17.21 -15.83
CA LEU A 286 4.67 16.07 -16.62
C LEU A 286 3.89 15.98 -17.94
N ASP A 287 4.58 16.17 -19.05
CA ASP A 287 4.02 15.83 -20.36
C ASP A 287 3.92 14.30 -20.53
N LYS A 288 2.72 13.79 -20.55
CA LYS A 288 2.41 12.34 -20.60
C LYS A 288 2.79 11.69 -21.94
N PHE A 289 3.08 12.48 -22.98
CA PHE A 289 3.47 11.96 -24.30
C PHE A 289 4.98 11.92 -24.49
N SER A 290 5.64 13.05 -24.24
CA SER A 290 7.09 13.16 -24.45
C SER A 290 7.94 12.77 -23.24
N GLY A 291 7.36 12.87 -22.04
CA GLY A 291 8.07 12.81 -20.77
C GLY A 291 8.86 14.07 -20.49
N GLY A 292 8.48 15.18 -21.12
CA GLY A 292 8.97 16.51 -20.77
C GLY A 292 8.53 16.88 -19.35
N VAL A 293 9.38 17.56 -18.61
CA VAL A 293 9.12 18.00 -17.23
C VAL A 293 9.44 19.47 -17.10
N SER A 294 8.50 20.26 -16.57
CA SER A 294 8.76 21.59 -16.01
C SER A 294 8.75 21.47 -14.48
N ILE A 295 9.66 22.14 -13.80
CA ILE A 295 9.74 22.15 -12.34
C ILE A 295 9.52 23.58 -11.87
N ASN A 296 8.60 23.73 -10.93
CA ASN A 296 8.29 25.00 -10.29
C ASN A 296 8.80 24.99 -8.85
N PRO A 297 9.32 26.13 -8.32
CA PRO A 297 9.85 26.19 -6.96
C PRO A 297 8.77 26.02 -5.88
N VAL A 298 7.52 26.34 -6.20
CA VAL A 298 6.34 26.22 -5.33
C VAL A 298 5.15 25.74 -6.18
N HIS A 299 4.09 25.30 -5.52
CA HIS A 299 2.81 25.01 -6.17
C HIS A 299 2.23 26.35 -6.65
N ILE A 300 2.16 26.55 -7.96
CA ILE A 300 1.72 27.82 -8.57
C ILE A 300 0.25 27.78 -8.93
N ASP A 301 -0.19 26.69 -9.58
CA ASP A 301 -1.56 26.53 -10.06
C ASP A 301 -2.05 25.07 -9.89
N HIS A 302 -3.35 24.85 -10.20
CA HIS A 302 -3.99 23.54 -10.10
C HIS A 302 -3.46 22.48 -11.10
N GLU A 303 -2.65 22.87 -12.07
CA GLU A 303 -2.00 21.96 -13.01
C GLU A 303 -0.60 21.54 -12.54
N ASP A 304 -0.08 22.16 -11.47
CA ASP A 304 1.20 21.78 -10.87
C ASP A 304 1.01 20.58 -9.95
N ASP A 305 1.23 19.40 -10.47
CA ASP A 305 1.20 18.15 -9.70
C ASP A 305 2.52 17.93 -8.92
N ASP A 306 2.49 17.05 -7.94
CA ASP A 306 3.73 16.51 -7.40
C ASP A 306 4.30 15.50 -8.41
N LEU A 307 5.34 15.92 -9.12
CA LEU A 307 6.01 15.10 -10.14
C LEU A 307 6.44 13.71 -9.65
N LEU A 308 6.77 13.57 -8.35
CA LEU A 308 7.12 12.28 -7.80
C LEU A 308 5.91 11.35 -7.74
N ASP A 309 4.76 11.91 -7.44
CA ASP A 309 3.48 11.19 -7.40
C ASP A 309 3.02 10.80 -8.81
N ASP A 310 3.07 11.74 -9.76
CA ASP A 310 2.77 11.49 -11.17
C ASP A 310 3.65 10.41 -11.79
N LEU A 311 4.93 10.46 -11.51
CA LEU A 311 5.88 9.44 -11.98
C LEU A 311 5.58 8.07 -11.35
N ALA A 312 5.26 8.03 -10.05
CA ALA A 312 4.86 6.81 -9.37
C ALA A 312 3.62 6.19 -10.01
N GLN A 313 2.58 6.99 -10.25
CA GLN A 313 1.35 6.55 -10.90
C GLN A 313 1.59 6.10 -12.35
N THR A 314 2.43 6.82 -13.11
CA THR A 314 2.78 6.48 -14.51
C THR A 314 3.51 5.14 -14.59
N VAL A 315 4.43 4.89 -13.65
CA VAL A 315 5.16 3.62 -13.58
C VAL A 315 4.24 2.46 -13.19
N LEU A 316 3.34 2.66 -12.21
CA LEU A 316 2.34 1.65 -11.84
C LEU A 316 1.42 1.29 -13.00
N ALA A 317 0.92 2.29 -13.73
CA ALA A 317 0.05 2.09 -14.90
C ALA A 317 0.74 1.29 -16.01
N SER A 318 2.07 1.44 -16.14
CA SER A 318 2.90 0.72 -17.13
C SER A 318 3.37 -0.65 -16.62
N GLY A 319 2.85 -1.14 -15.46
CA GLY A 319 3.20 -2.43 -14.86
C GLY A 319 4.59 -2.47 -14.21
N GLY A 320 5.17 -1.31 -13.89
CA GLY A 320 6.37 -1.21 -13.06
C GLY A 320 6.05 -1.30 -11.56
N GLU A 321 7.07 -1.54 -10.76
CA GLU A 321 7.00 -1.55 -9.30
C GLU A 321 7.34 -0.15 -8.76
N VAL A 322 6.61 0.31 -7.74
CA VAL A 322 6.91 1.56 -7.03
C VAL A 322 7.15 1.25 -5.56
N ILE A 323 8.25 1.78 -5.03
CA ILE A 323 8.62 1.65 -3.62
C ILE A 323 8.79 3.05 -3.04
N VAL A 324 8.05 3.33 -1.98
CA VAL A 324 8.16 4.57 -1.22
C VAL A 324 9.06 4.30 -0.02
N VAL A 325 10.12 5.09 0.12
CA VAL A 325 11.10 4.94 1.20
C VAL A 325 11.26 6.25 1.98
N PRO A 326 11.60 6.21 3.27
CA PRO A 326 11.99 7.39 4.02
C PRO A 326 13.14 8.12 3.31
N ARG A 327 13.08 9.45 3.34
CA ARG A 327 14.05 10.32 2.64
C ARG A 327 15.50 10.03 3.01
N ASP A 328 15.74 9.76 4.29
CA ASP A 328 17.07 9.47 4.86
C ASP A 328 17.66 8.14 4.37
N GLN A 329 16.82 7.25 3.88
CA GLN A 329 17.25 5.96 3.31
C GLN A 329 17.64 6.05 1.84
N ILE A 330 17.28 7.12 1.13
CA ILE A 330 17.71 7.30 -0.27
C ILE A 330 19.12 7.88 -0.31
N PRO A 331 20.04 7.24 -1.06
CA PRO A 331 21.42 7.68 -1.17
C PRO A 331 21.55 9.14 -1.60
N LYS A 332 22.34 9.91 -0.84
CA LYS A 332 22.60 11.35 -1.09
C LYS A 332 21.34 12.23 -1.04
N GLY A 333 20.31 11.84 -0.29
CA GLY A 333 19.06 12.60 -0.13
C GLY A 333 18.30 12.87 -1.44
N ARG A 334 18.47 12.03 -2.44
CA ARG A 334 17.78 12.17 -3.73
C ARG A 334 16.29 11.92 -3.59
N PRO A 335 15.46 12.64 -4.34
CA PRO A 335 14.01 12.47 -4.26
C PRO A 335 13.52 11.20 -4.98
N ILE A 336 14.29 10.70 -5.96
CA ILE A 336 13.84 9.63 -6.85
C ILE A 336 15.02 8.84 -7.44
N LEU A 337 14.83 7.52 -7.60
CA LEU A 337 15.72 6.60 -8.30
C LEU A 337 14.89 5.65 -9.15
N ALA A 338 15.42 5.21 -10.29
CA ALA A 338 14.72 4.26 -11.15
C ALA A 338 15.65 3.18 -11.69
N ILE A 339 15.13 1.97 -11.82
CA ILE A 339 15.74 0.84 -12.50
C ILE A 339 14.97 0.57 -13.79
N LEU A 340 15.67 0.62 -14.91
CA LEU A 340 15.08 0.35 -16.21
C LEU A 340 14.86 -1.16 -16.41
N LYS A 341 13.89 -1.50 -17.26
CA LYS A 341 13.74 -2.85 -17.81
C LYS A 341 14.96 -3.18 -18.66
N GLU A 342 15.47 -4.39 -18.55
CA GLU A 342 16.47 -4.89 -19.50
C GLU A 342 15.89 -4.87 -20.91
N LYS A 343 16.71 -4.55 -21.90
CA LYS A 343 16.29 -4.75 -23.29
C LYS A 343 16.07 -6.24 -23.47
N SER A 344 14.83 -6.65 -23.69
CA SER A 344 14.56 -8.03 -24.11
C SER A 344 15.36 -8.27 -25.39
N ASN A 345 16.36 -9.16 -25.33
CA ASN A 345 17.01 -9.67 -26.52
C ASN A 345 15.93 -10.42 -27.32
N MET A 346 15.32 -9.73 -28.28
CA MET A 346 14.40 -10.36 -29.25
C MET A 346 15.11 -11.38 -30.17
N ASN A 347 16.41 -11.65 -29.97
CA ASN A 347 17.20 -12.57 -30.79
C ASN A 347 17.36 -13.98 -30.22
N ALA A 348 16.64 -14.33 -29.14
CA ALA A 348 16.72 -15.71 -28.62
C ALA A 348 15.80 -16.71 -29.35
N LYS A 349 14.99 -16.27 -30.35
CA LYS A 349 14.16 -17.16 -31.18
C LYS A 349 14.81 -17.55 -32.53
N GLU A 350 15.80 -16.82 -32.99
CA GLU A 350 16.49 -17.16 -34.24
C GLU A 350 17.69 -18.12 -34.07
N ALA A 351 18.22 -18.24 -32.85
CA ALA A 351 19.35 -19.14 -32.60
C ALA A 351 18.96 -20.63 -32.36
N LYS A 352 17.68 -20.98 -32.41
CA LYS A 352 17.19 -22.38 -32.27
C LYS A 352 16.72 -22.99 -33.59
N MET A 353 16.99 -22.36 -34.72
CA MET A 353 16.54 -22.86 -36.02
C MET A 353 17.69 -23.23 -36.96
N VAL A 354 18.90 -23.33 -36.42
CA VAL A 354 20.08 -23.84 -37.18
C VAL A 354 20.87 -24.76 -36.23
N ILE A 355 20.37 -25.95 -36.01
CA ILE A 355 21.14 -27.22 -35.81
C ILE A 355 20.18 -28.35 -36.18
#